data_f124823820309440eca656291b6c119c
#
_entry.id   f124823820309440eca656291b6c119c
#
_cell.length_a   1.000
_cell.length_b   1.000
_cell.length_c   1.000
_cell.angle_alpha   90.00
_cell.angle_beta   90.00
_cell.angle_gamma   90.00
#
_symmetry.space_group_name_H-M   'P 1'
#
loop_
_entity.id
_entity.type
_entity.pdbx_description
1 polymer ?
#
loop_
_entity_poly.entity_id
_entity_poly.type
_entity_poly.pdbx_seq_one_letter_code
_entity_poly.pdbx_strand_id
1 'polypeptide(L)'
;MGGIALNVVSDVVVLVHLCTRDDWRIAQQSGAHRPDSLDEIGFVHLSTPEQVHLPANRLYSGRTDLMLLRIDAARLSSPVRWEPGVPGDPGEMVFPHLYGALPVAAVISVTPYLPDADGSFPATRATHD
;
A
#
# COMPACT_ATOMS: atom_id res chain seq x y z
N MET A 1 -24.45 23.49 -9.96
CA MET A 1 -24.63 22.34 -9.16
C MET A 1 -24.06 21.13 -9.75
N GLY A 2 -24.16 20.89 -11.01
CA GLY A 2 -23.55 19.73 -11.62
C GLY A 2 -22.06 19.64 -11.40
N GLY A 3 -21.37 20.77 -11.29
CA GLY A 3 -19.93 20.75 -11.08
C GLY A 3 -19.51 20.12 -9.78
N ILE A 4 -20.37 20.16 -8.78
CA ILE A 4 -20.06 19.57 -7.49
C ILE A 4 -19.94 18.05 -7.59
N ALA A 5 -20.84 17.45 -8.33
CA ALA A 5 -20.80 15.99 -8.50
C ALA A 5 -19.54 15.56 -9.22
N LEU A 6 -19.08 16.33 -10.19
CA LEU A 6 -17.86 16.01 -10.91
C LEU A 6 -16.65 16.06 -9.98
N ASN A 7 -16.62 17.03 -9.07
CA ASN A 7 -15.47 17.14 -8.16
C ASN A 7 -15.38 15.95 -7.22
N VAL A 8 -16.51 15.43 -6.80
CA VAL A 8 -16.53 14.28 -5.88
C VAL A 8 -15.87 13.07 -6.50
N VAL A 9 -16.04 12.85 -7.79
CA VAL A 9 -15.50 11.66 -8.45
C VAL A 9 -13.98 11.61 -8.39
N SER A 10 -13.32 12.76 -8.35
CA SER A 10 -11.86 12.79 -8.38
C SER A 10 -11.21 12.72 -7.02
N ASP A 11 -11.98 12.54 -5.95
CA ASP A 11 -11.47 12.64 -4.59
C ASP A 11 -11.16 11.28 -3.95
N VAL A 12 -10.90 10.26 -4.75
CA VAL A 12 -10.52 8.95 -4.21
C VAL A 12 -9.12 9.04 -3.63
N VAL A 13 -8.99 8.68 -2.35
CA VAL A 13 -7.69 8.58 -1.71
C VAL A 13 -7.15 7.18 -1.94
N VAL A 14 -6.00 7.10 -2.59
CA VAL A 14 -5.35 5.84 -2.91
C VAL A 14 -4.16 5.62 -1.99
N LEU A 15 -4.18 4.52 -1.27
CA LEU A 15 -3.03 4.04 -0.51
C LEU A 15 -2.50 2.79 -1.20
N VAL A 16 -1.29 2.38 -0.86
CA VAL A 16 -0.69 1.20 -1.48
C VAL A 16 -0.11 0.27 -0.42
N HIS A 17 0.00 -0.99 -0.81
CA HIS A 17 0.63 -2.02 -0.01
C HIS A 17 1.46 -2.93 -0.91
N LEU A 18 2.57 -3.42 -0.38
CA LEU A 18 3.43 -4.38 -1.08
C LEU A 18 3.26 -5.75 -0.46
N CYS A 19 3.05 -6.75 -1.29
CA CYS A 19 3.09 -8.14 -0.85
C CYS A 19 3.61 -9.00 -2.00
N THR A 20 3.94 -10.25 -1.69
CA THR A 20 4.38 -11.16 -2.75
C THR A 20 3.18 -11.61 -3.57
N ARG A 21 3.49 -12.09 -4.79
CA ARG A 21 2.45 -12.66 -5.66
C ARG A 21 1.72 -13.80 -4.97
N ASP A 22 2.44 -14.63 -4.23
CA ASP A 22 1.83 -15.75 -3.52
C ASP A 22 0.91 -15.29 -2.40
N ASP A 23 1.32 -14.29 -1.64
CA ASP A 23 0.48 -13.76 -0.56
C ASP A 23 -0.80 -13.13 -1.11
N TRP A 24 -0.70 -12.45 -2.25
CA TRP A 24 -1.89 -11.89 -2.88
C TRP A 24 -2.84 -13.00 -3.33
N ARG A 25 -2.29 -14.06 -3.92
CA ARG A 25 -3.12 -15.19 -4.35
C ARG A 25 -3.86 -15.80 -3.16
N ILE A 26 -3.18 -15.96 -2.02
CA ILE A 26 -3.81 -16.49 -0.81
C ILE A 26 -4.89 -15.54 -0.31
N ALA A 27 -4.62 -14.23 -0.33
CA ALA A 27 -5.60 -13.25 0.11
C ALA A 27 -6.88 -13.31 -0.73
N GLN A 28 -6.74 -13.51 -2.04
CA GLN A 28 -7.91 -13.62 -2.91
C GLN A 28 -8.80 -14.81 -2.55
N GLN A 29 -8.21 -15.88 -2.06
CA GLN A 29 -8.99 -17.07 -1.66
C GLN A 29 -9.76 -16.83 -0.37
N SER A 30 -9.20 -16.07 0.56
CA SER A 30 -9.82 -15.85 1.88
C SER A 30 -10.65 -14.57 1.94
N GLY A 31 -10.43 -13.64 1.03
CA GLY A 31 -11.11 -12.35 1.02
C GLY A 31 -10.38 -11.24 1.75
N ALA A 32 -9.28 -11.52 2.42
CA ALA A 32 -8.53 -10.52 3.14
C ALA A 32 -7.05 -10.89 3.20
N HIS A 33 -6.21 -9.87 3.22
CA HIS A 33 -4.77 -10.04 3.39
C HIS A 33 -4.42 -9.75 4.86
N ARG A 34 -3.77 -10.73 5.50
CA ARG A 34 -3.37 -10.65 6.89
C ARG A 34 -1.87 -10.93 7.01
N PRO A 35 -1.03 -9.92 6.75
CA PRO A 35 0.42 -10.13 6.87
C PRO A 35 0.81 -10.36 8.33
N ASP A 36 2.02 -10.91 8.52
CA ASP A 36 2.52 -11.23 9.86
C ASP A 36 2.54 -10.02 10.77
N SER A 37 2.78 -8.83 10.23
CA SER A 37 2.83 -7.61 11.04
C SER A 37 1.53 -7.35 11.78
N LEU A 38 0.40 -7.81 11.25
CA LEU A 38 -0.89 -7.60 11.90
C LEU A 38 -0.92 -8.32 13.26
N ASP A 39 -0.40 -9.52 13.33
CA ASP A 39 -0.34 -10.25 14.59
C ASP A 39 0.81 -9.78 15.47
N GLU A 40 1.94 -9.40 14.87
CA GLU A 40 3.14 -9.04 15.61
C GLU A 40 3.07 -7.66 16.23
N ILE A 41 2.54 -6.68 15.49
CA ILE A 41 2.53 -5.29 15.93
C ILE A 41 1.17 -4.61 15.77
N GLY A 42 0.15 -5.33 15.34
CA GLY A 42 -1.23 -4.86 15.38
C GLY A 42 -1.71 -4.13 14.14
N PHE A 43 -0.89 -3.96 13.11
CA PHE A 43 -1.33 -3.23 11.92
C PHE A 43 -0.64 -3.74 10.66
N VAL A 44 -1.25 -3.41 9.53
CA VAL A 44 -0.70 -3.65 8.19
C VAL A 44 0.01 -2.38 7.74
N HIS A 45 1.25 -2.51 7.27
CA HIS A 45 2.00 -1.38 6.74
C HIS A 45 1.45 -0.95 5.39
N LEU A 46 0.94 0.26 5.30
CA LEU A 46 0.57 0.87 4.03
C LEU A 46 1.53 2.02 3.74
N SER A 47 1.42 2.56 2.54
CA SER A 47 2.20 3.72 2.11
C SER A 47 1.33 4.56 1.20
N THR A 48 1.74 5.81 0.98
CA THR A 48 1.25 6.55 -0.17
C THR A 48 2.04 6.10 -1.39
N PRO A 49 1.50 6.29 -2.60
CA PRO A 49 2.27 5.96 -3.81
C PRO A 49 3.61 6.69 -3.87
N GLU A 50 3.69 7.91 -3.34
CA GLU A 50 4.91 8.70 -3.40
C GLU A 50 6.01 8.20 -2.45
N GLN A 51 5.64 7.47 -1.39
CA GLN A 51 6.62 7.06 -0.38
C GLN A 51 6.92 5.57 -0.38
N VAL A 52 6.20 4.76 -1.19
CA VAL A 52 6.30 3.29 -1.10
C VAL A 52 7.70 2.78 -1.46
N HIS A 53 8.44 3.51 -2.29
CA HIS A 53 9.80 3.10 -2.65
C HIS A 53 10.74 3.08 -1.44
N LEU A 54 10.43 3.82 -0.39
CA LEU A 54 11.27 3.85 0.81
C LEU A 54 11.27 2.50 1.54
N PRO A 55 10.10 1.99 1.99
CA PRO A 55 10.10 0.65 2.59
C PRO A 55 10.46 -0.44 1.60
N ALA A 56 10.13 -0.27 0.31
CA ALA A 56 10.50 -1.26 -0.68
C ALA A 56 12.01 -1.44 -0.76
N ASN A 57 12.75 -0.33 -0.79
CA ASN A 57 14.20 -0.40 -0.85
C ASN A 57 14.81 -0.93 0.45
N ARG A 58 14.19 -0.61 1.58
CA ARG A 58 14.69 -1.07 2.87
C ARG A 58 14.49 -2.56 3.07
N LEU A 59 13.32 -3.08 2.66
CA LEU A 59 12.93 -4.45 3.02
C LEU A 59 13.06 -5.44 1.87
N TYR A 60 12.97 -4.98 0.61
CA TYR A 60 12.77 -5.88 -0.52
C TYR A 60 13.71 -5.62 -1.68
N SER A 61 14.83 -4.96 -1.45
CA SER A 61 15.79 -4.66 -2.50
C SER A 61 16.11 -5.94 -3.31
N GLY A 62 16.02 -5.83 -4.62
CA GLY A 62 16.31 -6.96 -5.52
C GLY A 62 15.18 -7.95 -5.73
N ARG A 63 14.09 -7.88 -4.99
CA ARG A 63 13.00 -8.85 -5.16
C ARG A 63 12.20 -8.57 -6.42
N THR A 64 11.85 -9.66 -7.12
CA THR A 64 11.11 -9.56 -8.38
C THR A 64 9.71 -10.14 -8.30
N ASP A 65 9.28 -10.58 -7.12
CA ASP A 65 7.98 -11.21 -6.93
C ASP A 65 6.98 -10.32 -6.20
N LEU A 66 7.25 -9.02 -6.10
CA LEU A 66 6.36 -8.11 -5.40
C LEU A 66 5.22 -7.64 -6.28
N MET A 67 4.08 -7.46 -5.65
CA MET A 67 2.90 -6.84 -6.26
C MET A 67 2.60 -5.55 -5.52
N LEU A 68 2.23 -4.53 -6.28
CA LEU A 68 1.77 -3.26 -5.73
C LEU A 68 0.24 -3.25 -5.76
N LEU A 69 -0.33 -3.21 -4.57
CA LEU A 69 -1.77 -3.15 -4.41
C LEU A 69 -2.17 -1.70 -4.22
N ARG A 70 -3.03 -1.19 -5.10
CA ARG A 70 -3.63 0.12 -4.93
C ARG A 70 -4.98 -0.05 -4.26
N ILE A 71 -5.21 0.73 -3.24
CA ILE A 71 -6.31 0.54 -2.29
C ILE A 71 -7.15 1.81 -2.25
N ASP A 72 -8.47 1.64 -2.35
CA ASP A 72 -9.39 2.73 -2.08
C ASP A 72 -9.55 2.84 -0.56
N ALA A 73 -9.01 3.91 0.01
CA ALA A 73 -9.02 4.08 1.46
C ALA A 73 -10.44 4.11 2.03
N ALA A 74 -11.41 4.57 1.24
CA ALA A 74 -12.81 4.63 1.68
C ALA A 74 -13.43 3.25 1.86
N ARG A 75 -12.85 2.22 1.28
CA ARG A 75 -13.36 0.85 1.38
C ARG A 75 -12.72 0.04 2.50
N LEU A 76 -11.84 0.65 3.25
CA LEU A 76 -11.23 -0.02 4.39
C LEU A 76 -12.23 -0.04 5.54
N SER A 77 -12.28 -1.18 6.25
CA SER A 77 -13.24 -1.36 7.34
C SER A 77 -12.62 -1.17 8.71
N SER A 78 -11.29 -1.07 8.78
CA SER A 78 -10.57 -0.86 10.04
C SER A 78 -9.90 0.51 10.03
N PRO A 79 -9.55 1.04 11.21
CA PRO A 79 -8.96 2.37 11.28
C PRO A 79 -7.59 2.45 10.60
N VAL A 80 -7.33 3.56 9.95
CA VAL A 80 -6.00 3.91 9.43
C VAL A 80 -5.44 5.03 10.31
N ARG A 81 -4.24 4.83 10.82
CA ARG A 81 -3.54 5.84 11.61
C ARG A 81 -2.26 6.22 10.91
N TRP A 82 -2.00 7.51 10.87
CA TRP A 82 -0.78 8.03 10.26
C TRP A 82 0.27 8.18 11.35
N GLU A 83 1.32 7.35 11.27
CA GLU A 83 2.29 7.20 12.34
C GLU A 83 3.69 7.23 11.77
N PRO A 84 4.72 7.58 12.57
CA PRO A 84 6.09 7.57 12.09
C PRO A 84 6.52 6.23 11.55
N GLY A 85 7.45 6.25 10.59
CA GLY A 85 8.06 5.03 10.07
C GLY A 85 9.09 4.48 11.04
N VAL A 86 10.01 3.69 10.48
CA VAL A 86 11.07 3.09 11.29
C VAL A 86 12.28 4.03 11.34
N PRO A 87 13.23 3.80 12.25
CA PRO A 87 14.49 4.54 12.25
C PRO A 87 15.16 4.44 10.89
N GLY A 88 15.63 5.57 10.38
CA GLY A 88 16.21 5.65 9.04
C GLY A 88 15.30 6.33 8.04
N ASP A 89 14.00 6.36 8.27
CA ASP A 89 13.08 7.16 7.46
C ASP A 89 13.20 8.64 7.87
N PRO A 90 12.78 9.56 6.99
CA PRO A 90 12.73 10.97 7.37
C PRO A 90 11.90 11.14 8.65
N GLY A 91 12.44 11.88 9.61
CA GLY A 91 11.87 11.96 10.96
C GLY A 91 10.47 12.54 11.02
N GLU A 92 10.10 13.37 10.02
CA GLU A 92 8.78 13.99 9.96
C GLU A 92 7.79 13.21 9.12
N MET A 93 8.24 12.16 8.47
CA MET A 93 7.39 11.40 7.57
C MET A 93 6.53 10.42 8.36
N VAL A 94 5.25 10.40 8.04
CA VAL A 94 4.32 9.44 8.61
C VAL A 94 3.80 8.52 7.52
N PHE A 95 3.45 7.30 7.93
CA PHE A 95 2.93 6.29 7.04
C PHE A 95 1.56 5.85 7.52
N PRO A 96 0.65 5.50 6.61
CA PRO A 96 -0.64 4.98 7.02
C PRO A 96 -0.51 3.55 7.51
N HIS A 97 -1.02 3.29 8.70
CA HIS A 97 -1.03 1.96 9.30
C HIS A 97 -2.47 1.51 9.46
N LEU A 98 -2.81 0.37 8.86
CA LEU A 98 -4.17 -0.17 8.90
C LEU A 98 -4.29 -1.13 10.06
N TYR A 99 -5.15 -0.80 11.01
CA TYR A 99 -5.31 -1.60 12.23
C TYR A 99 -6.38 -2.67 12.06
N GLY A 100 -6.17 -3.55 11.11
CA GLY A 100 -7.01 -4.68 10.80
C GLY A 100 -6.58 -5.30 9.48
N ALA A 101 -7.22 -6.40 9.11
CA ALA A 101 -6.91 -7.07 7.85
C ALA A 101 -7.27 -6.16 6.66
N LEU A 102 -6.53 -6.31 5.57
CA LEU A 102 -6.79 -5.57 4.34
C LEU A 102 -7.82 -6.34 3.51
N PRO A 103 -9.04 -5.81 3.34
CA PRO A 103 -10.04 -6.50 2.53
C PRO A 103 -9.64 -6.51 1.06
N VAL A 104 -9.77 -7.65 0.43
CA VAL A 104 -9.54 -7.74 -1.02
C VAL A 104 -10.47 -6.80 -1.78
N ALA A 105 -11.69 -6.61 -1.29
CA ALA A 105 -12.65 -5.72 -1.91
C ALA A 105 -12.22 -4.25 -1.92
N ALA A 106 -11.27 -3.86 -1.08
CA ALA A 106 -10.76 -2.49 -1.10
C ALA A 106 -9.65 -2.28 -2.12
N VAL A 107 -9.12 -3.35 -2.70
CA VAL A 107 -8.01 -3.27 -3.67
C VAL A 107 -8.58 -2.97 -5.05
N ILE A 108 -8.17 -1.86 -5.64
CA ILE A 108 -8.69 -1.42 -6.93
C ILE A 108 -7.80 -1.81 -8.09
N SER A 109 -6.53 -2.08 -7.85
CA SER A 109 -5.64 -2.60 -8.88
C SER A 109 -4.45 -3.32 -8.26
N VAL A 110 -3.90 -4.26 -9.01
CA VAL A 110 -2.73 -5.04 -8.60
C VAL A 110 -1.79 -5.09 -9.79
N THR A 111 -0.55 -4.64 -9.59
CA THR A 111 0.44 -4.64 -10.67
C THR A 111 1.76 -5.15 -10.12
N PRO A 112 2.58 -5.79 -10.98
CA PRO A 112 3.94 -6.13 -10.56
C PRO A 112 4.71 -4.88 -10.17
N TYR A 113 5.52 -4.99 -9.13
CA TYR A 113 6.36 -3.90 -8.66
C TYR A 113 7.81 -4.36 -8.73
N LEU A 114 8.50 -3.92 -9.79
CA LEU A 114 9.81 -4.47 -10.15
C LEU A 114 10.91 -3.47 -9.86
N PRO A 115 12.06 -3.95 -9.42
CA PRO A 115 13.22 -3.07 -9.22
C PRO A 115 13.90 -2.76 -10.54
N ASP A 116 14.71 -1.71 -10.52
CA ASP A 116 15.62 -1.41 -11.61
C ASP A 116 16.77 -2.42 -11.65
N ALA A 117 17.65 -2.28 -12.64
CA ALA A 117 18.76 -3.21 -12.83
C ALA A 117 19.68 -3.29 -11.62
N ASP A 118 19.76 -2.21 -10.82
CA ASP A 118 20.60 -2.21 -9.61
C ASP A 118 19.89 -2.78 -8.38
N GLY A 119 18.67 -3.26 -8.52
CA GLY A 119 17.90 -3.82 -7.42
C GLY A 119 17.09 -2.82 -6.64
N SER A 120 17.19 -1.54 -6.94
CA SER A 120 16.43 -0.51 -6.22
C SER A 120 15.09 -0.24 -6.88
N PHE A 121 14.14 0.24 -6.08
CA PHE A 121 12.81 0.60 -6.55
C PHE A 121 12.71 2.11 -6.73
N PRO A 122 12.30 2.57 -7.92
CA PRO A 122 12.15 4.01 -8.15
C PRO A 122 10.87 4.52 -7.51
N ALA A 123 10.82 5.83 -7.29
CA ALA A 123 9.61 6.48 -6.80
C ALA A 123 8.49 6.29 -7.85
N THR A 124 7.28 6.02 -7.35
CA THR A 124 6.12 5.87 -8.22
C THR A 124 5.32 7.15 -8.24
N ARG A 125 4.39 7.22 -9.19
CA ARG A 125 3.46 8.34 -9.24
C ARG A 125 2.15 7.96 -8.60
N ALA A 126 1.51 8.94 -7.99
CA ALA A 126 0.27 8.70 -7.26
C ALA A 126 -0.87 8.29 -8.17
N THR A 127 -0.91 8.81 -9.39
CA THR A 127 -2.15 8.80 -10.16
C THR A 127 -2.11 8.05 -11.45
N HIS A 128 -1.03 7.47 -11.81
CA HIS A 128 -1.07 6.72 -12.98
C HIS A 128 -0.13 5.96 -13.38
N ASP A 129 -0.40 5.83 -13.82
CA ASP A 129 -0.05 5.08 -14.17
C ASP A 129 0.01 4.34 -14.30
#